data_4b094e381066b98dc39917d1e2c39fbe
#
_entry.id   4b094e381066b98dc39917d1e2c39fbe
#
_cell.length_a   1.000
_cell.length_b   1.000
_cell.length_c   1.000
_cell.angle_alpha   90.00
_cell.angle_beta   90.00
_cell.angle_gamma   90.00
#
_symmetry.space_group_name_H-M   'P 1'
#
loop_
_entity.id
_entity.type
_entity.pdbx_description
1 polymer ?
#
loop_
_entity_poly.entity_id
_entity_poly.type
_entity_poly.pdbx_seq_one_letter_code
_entity_poly.pdbx_strand_id
1 'polypeptide(L)'
;MDMSEEGEALDPEWVELGNNVNGILHGCRDASPVAERFVRAGWRSRSSSWNGYEVGTRWCEVELDPVDGPDVLLNGVVAPRRLDELAGLLRRFGLTCSLELYDGDGVLVREVRA
;
A
#
# COMPACT_ATOMS: atom_id res chain seq x y z
N MET A 1 -14.10 -10.50 -5.65
CA MET A 1 -14.65 -9.91 -4.44
C MET A 1 -13.92 -8.61 -4.14
N ASP A 2 -14.67 -7.56 -3.94
CA ASP A 2 -14.10 -6.22 -3.90
C ASP A 2 -13.82 -5.70 -2.50
N MET A 3 -14.37 -6.33 -1.50
CA MET A 3 -14.28 -5.84 -0.12
C MET A 3 -14.02 -6.97 0.86
N SER A 4 -13.21 -6.69 1.86
CA SER A 4 -12.97 -7.57 2.99
C SER A 4 -12.76 -6.71 4.23
N GLU A 5 -13.53 -6.98 5.27
CA GLU A 5 -13.39 -6.28 6.55
C GLU A 5 -12.80 -7.18 7.62
N GLU A 6 -12.28 -8.33 7.22
CA GLU A 6 -11.72 -9.31 8.15
C GLU A 6 -10.35 -8.90 8.71
N GLY A 7 -9.64 -8.01 8.03
CA GLY A 7 -8.37 -7.50 8.52
C GLY A 7 -8.55 -6.48 9.64
N GLU A 8 -7.49 -6.21 10.36
CA GLU A 8 -7.50 -5.28 11.48
C GLU A 8 -7.51 -3.82 11.00
N ALA A 9 -8.17 -2.96 11.78
CA ALA A 9 -8.19 -1.53 11.50
C ALA A 9 -6.84 -0.90 11.79
N LEU A 10 -6.54 0.19 11.09
CA LEU A 10 -5.32 0.96 11.32
C LEU A 10 -5.27 1.49 12.75
N ASP A 11 -4.13 1.35 13.42
CA ASP A 11 -3.95 1.87 14.78
C ASP A 11 -4.14 3.39 14.80
N PRO A 12 -4.79 3.93 15.85
CA PRO A 12 -5.08 5.36 15.92
C PRO A 12 -3.88 6.28 15.75
N GLU A 13 -2.71 5.88 16.22
CA GLU A 13 -1.50 6.69 16.08
C GLU A 13 -1.12 6.94 14.62
N TRP A 14 -1.46 6.02 13.73
CA TRP A 14 -1.16 6.16 12.30
C TRP A 14 -2.28 6.87 11.55
N VAL A 15 -3.51 6.78 12.03
CA VAL A 15 -4.64 7.51 11.44
C VAL A 15 -4.36 9.01 11.42
N GLU A 16 -3.78 9.54 12.49
CA GLU A 16 -3.50 10.96 12.63
C GLU A 16 -2.24 11.41 11.90
N LEU A 17 -1.39 10.47 11.50
CA LEU A 17 -0.12 10.79 10.86
C LEU A 17 -0.31 11.41 9.47
N GLY A 18 -1.36 11.02 8.78
CA GLY A 18 -1.57 11.42 7.39
C GLY A 18 -0.68 10.61 6.44
N ASN A 19 -0.87 10.83 5.14
CA ASN A 19 -0.13 10.09 4.13
C ASN A 19 1.36 10.37 4.23
N ASN A 20 2.16 9.31 4.26
CA ASN A 20 3.61 9.42 4.38
C ASN A 20 4.37 8.49 3.43
N VAL A 21 3.68 7.65 2.67
CA VAL A 21 4.34 6.72 1.75
C VAL A 21 3.74 6.85 0.36
N ASN A 22 4.61 6.88 -0.64
CA ASN A 22 4.24 6.80 -2.04
C ASN A 22 5.05 5.69 -2.68
N GLY A 23 4.47 5.03 -3.66
CA GLY A 23 5.18 3.97 -4.34
C GLY A 23 4.64 3.70 -5.73
N ILE A 24 5.42 2.93 -6.47
CA ILE A 24 5.05 2.44 -7.79
C ILE A 24 5.26 0.93 -7.78
N LEU A 25 4.21 0.19 -8.15
CA LEU A 25 4.29 -1.24 -8.35
C LEU A 25 4.46 -1.47 -9.86
N HIS A 26 5.65 -1.90 -10.25
CA HIS A 26 6.00 -2.02 -11.66
C HIS A 26 5.42 -3.28 -12.28
N GLY A 27 4.98 -3.18 -13.51
CA GLY A 27 4.49 -4.35 -14.25
C GLY A 27 3.10 -4.84 -13.83
N CYS A 28 2.34 -3.99 -13.12
CA CYS A 28 0.99 -4.32 -12.67
C CYS A 28 -0.01 -3.45 -13.43
N ARG A 29 -0.86 -4.06 -14.23
CA ARG A 29 -1.88 -3.29 -14.97
C ARG A 29 -3.11 -2.99 -14.14
N ASP A 30 -3.46 -3.91 -13.24
CA ASP A 30 -4.69 -3.84 -12.46
C ASP A 30 -4.39 -3.87 -10.98
N ALA A 31 -5.17 -3.10 -10.22
CA ALA A 31 -5.05 -3.08 -8.76
C ALA A 31 -5.72 -4.30 -8.12
N SER A 32 -6.74 -4.87 -8.75
CA SER A 32 -7.50 -5.98 -8.17
C SER A 32 -6.65 -7.20 -7.82
N PRO A 33 -5.78 -7.72 -8.70
CA PRO A 33 -4.94 -8.86 -8.33
C PRO A 33 -3.99 -8.55 -7.18
N VAL A 34 -3.50 -7.31 -7.11
CA VAL A 34 -2.63 -6.90 -6.01
C VAL A 34 -3.41 -6.87 -4.70
N ALA A 35 -4.61 -6.27 -4.71
CA ALA A 35 -5.47 -6.24 -3.53
C ALA A 35 -5.79 -7.64 -3.03
N GLU A 36 -6.05 -8.59 -3.92
CA GLU A 36 -6.30 -9.97 -3.53
C GLU A 36 -5.13 -10.60 -2.80
N ARG A 37 -3.92 -10.29 -3.19
CA ARG A 37 -2.73 -10.79 -2.49
C ARG A 37 -2.64 -10.26 -1.08
N PHE A 38 -2.98 -8.99 -0.88
CA PHE A 38 -3.05 -8.41 0.45
C PHE A 38 -4.12 -9.10 1.30
N VAL A 39 -5.30 -9.38 0.73
CA VAL A 39 -6.36 -10.08 1.44
C VAL A 39 -5.90 -11.47 1.89
N ARG A 40 -5.21 -12.19 1.02
CA ARG A 40 -4.66 -13.51 1.36
C ARG A 40 -3.62 -13.42 2.48
N ALA A 41 -2.96 -12.29 2.61
CA ALA A 41 -2.00 -12.05 3.67
C ALA A 41 -2.67 -11.56 4.97
N GLY A 42 -4.00 -11.49 5.01
CA GLY A 42 -4.74 -11.10 6.20
C GLY A 42 -5.11 -9.64 6.29
N TRP A 43 -4.87 -8.86 5.24
CA TRP A 43 -5.25 -7.45 5.21
C TRP A 43 -6.70 -7.29 4.80
N ARG A 44 -7.34 -6.20 5.25
CA ARG A 44 -8.66 -5.82 4.75
C ARG A 44 -8.50 -5.12 3.40
N SER A 45 -9.55 -5.14 2.60
CA SER A 45 -9.56 -4.48 1.29
C SER A 45 -10.97 -4.00 0.96
N ARG A 46 -11.03 -2.88 0.26
CA ARG A 46 -12.28 -2.35 -0.29
C ARG A 46 -11.99 -1.57 -1.56
N SER A 47 -13.00 -1.42 -2.41
CA SER A 47 -12.92 -0.54 -3.56
C SER A 47 -12.83 0.91 -3.08
N SER A 48 -11.87 1.66 -3.59
CA SER A 48 -11.69 3.08 -3.24
C SER A 48 -12.14 4.00 -4.37
N SER A 49 -12.10 3.50 -5.59
CA SER A 49 -12.52 4.24 -6.77
C SER A 49 -12.97 3.23 -7.82
N TRP A 50 -13.28 3.71 -9.02
CA TRP A 50 -13.79 2.85 -10.10
C TRP A 50 -12.93 1.61 -10.36
N ASN A 51 -11.62 1.77 -10.32
CA ASN A 51 -10.68 0.66 -10.58
C ASN A 51 -9.57 0.60 -9.54
N GLY A 52 -9.69 1.36 -8.46
CA GLY A 52 -8.72 1.39 -7.37
C GLY A 52 -9.22 0.64 -6.15
N TYR A 53 -8.28 0.27 -5.29
CA TYR A 53 -8.56 -0.44 -4.06
C TYR A 53 -7.78 0.17 -2.91
N GLU A 54 -8.36 0.11 -1.73
CA GLU A 54 -7.65 0.43 -0.49
C GLU A 54 -7.40 -0.86 0.26
N VAL A 55 -6.16 -1.07 0.69
CA VAL A 55 -5.81 -2.23 1.51
C VAL A 55 -5.20 -1.73 2.81
N GLY A 56 -5.45 -2.44 3.89
CA GLY A 56 -4.97 -1.97 5.18
C GLY A 56 -4.88 -3.06 6.24
N THR A 57 -4.05 -2.77 7.23
CA THR A 57 -3.87 -3.54 8.43
C THR A 57 -3.52 -2.56 9.54
N ARG A 58 -3.12 -3.04 10.71
CA ARG A 58 -2.89 -2.19 11.88
C ARG A 58 -1.82 -1.11 11.69
N TRP A 59 -0.84 -1.37 10.85
CA TRP A 59 0.33 -0.49 10.72
C TRP A 59 0.49 0.14 9.34
N CYS A 60 -0.45 -0.10 8.44
CA CYS A 60 -0.37 0.42 7.06
C CYS A 60 -1.77 0.45 6.43
N GLU A 61 -2.05 1.53 5.72
CA GLU A 61 -3.27 1.64 4.92
C GLU A 61 -2.94 2.44 3.67
N VAL A 62 -3.06 1.81 2.52
CA VAL A 62 -2.67 2.42 1.27
C VAL A 62 -3.71 2.20 0.19
N GLU A 63 -3.80 3.15 -0.72
CA GLU A 63 -4.58 3.02 -1.94
C GLU A 63 -3.71 2.46 -3.05
N LEU A 64 -4.32 1.64 -3.88
CA LEU A 64 -3.72 1.04 -5.06
C LEU A 64 -4.50 1.54 -6.26
N ASP A 65 -3.90 2.42 -7.05
CA ASP A 65 -4.56 3.02 -8.22
C ASP A 65 -3.80 2.68 -9.50
N PRO A 66 -4.45 1.98 -10.45
CA PRO A 66 -3.81 1.76 -11.74
C PRO A 66 -3.71 3.09 -12.50
N VAL A 67 -2.62 3.26 -13.21
CA VAL A 67 -2.39 4.43 -14.06
C VAL A 67 -2.24 3.98 -15.50
N ASP A 68 -2.21 4.93 -16.41
CA ASP A 68 -1.97 4.60 -17.82
C ASP A 68 -0.62 3.90 -17.93
N GLY A 69 -0.65 2.70 -18.52
CA GLY A 69 0.55 1.89 -18.63
C GLY A 69 0.58 0.74 -17.64
N PRO A 70 1.71 0.07 -17.50
CA PRO A 70 1.80 -1.17 -16.75
C PRO A 70 2.18 -0.99 -15.27
N ASP A 71 1.71 0.08 -14.63
CA ASP A 71 2.07 0.36 -13.25
C ASP A 71 0.83 0.63 -12.39
N VAL A 72 0.95 0.36 -11.10
CA VAL A 72 -0.04 0.71 -10.09
C VAL A 72 0.63 1.65 -9.09
N LEU A 73 -0.01 2.77 -8.79
CA LEU A 73 0.46 3.69 -7.77
C LEU A 73 0.00 3.22 -6.40
N LEU A 74 0.89 3.35 -5.42
CA LEU A 74 0.60 3.05 -4.02
C LEU A 74 0.77 4.34 -3.24
N ASN A 75 -0.22 4.70 -2.43
CA ASN A 75 -0.20 5.95 -1.69
C ASN A 75 -1.00 5.79 -0.40
N GLY A 76 -0.44 6.25 0.71
CA GLY A 76 -1.15 6.17 1.97
C GLY A 76 -0.24 6.37 3.17
N VAL A 77 -0.50 5.60 4.22
CA VAL A 77 0.23 5.71 5.48
C VAL A 77 0.83 4.37 5.88
N VAL A 78 2.05 4.42 6.39
CA VAL A 78 2.73 3.24 6.94
C VAL A 78 3.43 3.65 8.23
N ALA A 79 3.45 2.76 9.23
CA ALA A 79 4.29 2.94 10.39
C ALA A 79 5.75 3.00 9.90
N PRO A 80 6.46 4.12 10.13
CA PRO A 80 7.76 4.31 9.47
C PRO A 80 8.76 3.17 9.65
N ARG A 81 8.79 2.58 10.84
CA ARG A 81 9.72 1.47 11.12
C ARG A 81 9.33 0.16 10.42
N ARG A 82 8.15 0.10 9.82
CA ARG A 82 7.66 -1.10 9.13
C ARG A 82 7.68 -0.98 7.61
N LEU A 83 8.32 0.04 7.09
CA LEU A 83 8.45 0.21 5.64
C LEU A 83 9.10 -1.02 4.99
N ASP A 84 10.13 -1.58 5.62
CA ASP A 84 10.80 -2.77 5.10
C ASP A 84 9.88 -4.00 5.10
N GLU A 85 8.97 -4.06 6.06
CA GLU A 85 7.97 -5.12 6.11
C GLU A 85 7.01 -5.03 4.94
N LEU A 86 6.57 -3.83 4.60
CA LEU A 86 5.73 -3.60 3.43
C LEU A 86 6.47 -3.98 2.16
N ALA A 87 7.71 -3.53 2.01
CA ALA A 87 8.52 -3.86 0.84
C ALA A 87 8.74 -5.38 0.72
N GLY A 88 9.01 -6.04 1.83
CA GLY A 88 9.17 -7.49 1.86
C GLY A 88 7.91 -8.24 1.46
N LEU A 89 6.76 -7.75 1.88
CA LEU A 89 5.48 -8.33 1.51
C LEU A 89 5.24 -8.21 0.01
N LEU A 90 5.48 -7.03 -0.57
CA LEU A 90 5.33 -6.81 -2.00
C LEU A 90 6.27 -7.72 -2.80
N ARG A 91 7.50 -7.90 -2.30
CA ARG A 91 8.45 -8.81 -2.93
C ARG A 91 7.94 -10.26 -2.90
N ARG A 92 7.35 -10.68 -1.78
CA ARG A 92 6.76 -12.03 -1.68
C ARG A 92 5.58 -12.22 -2.63
N PHE A 93 4.90 -11.14 -2.99
CA PHE A 93 3.85 -11.20 -4.01
C PHE A 93 4.42 -11.33 -5.43
N GLY A 94 5.72 -11.28 -5.58
CA GLY A 94 6.36 -11.31 -6.89
C GLY A 94 6.39 -9.97 -7.60
N LEU A 95 6.19 -8.88 -6.86
CA LEU A 95 6.12 -7.53 -7.43
C LEU A 95 7.46 -6.81 -7.30
N THR A 96 7.79 -6.05 -8.32
CA THR A 96 8.90 -5.09 -8.27
C THR A 96 8.32 -3.73 -7.91
N CYS A 97 8.89 -3.05 -6.95
CA CYS A 97 8.34 -1.78 -6.50
C CYS A 97 9.42 -0.78 -6.11
N SER A 98 9.01 0.49 -6.08
CA SER A 98 9.79 1.60 -5.53
C SER A 98 8.92 2.27 -4.50
N LEU A 99 9.41 2.45 -3.28
CA LEU A 99 8.68 3.10 -2.19
C LEU A 99 9.47 4.29 -1.67
N GLU A 100 8.75 5.38 -1.38
CA GLU A 100 9.33 6.59 -0.79
C GLU A 100 8.58 6.91 0.50
N LEU A 101 9.33 7.15 1.56
CA LEU A 101 8.80 7.51 2.87
C LEU A 101 9.14 8.96 3.17
N TYR A 102 8.14 9.71 3.64
CA TYR A 102 8.26 11.12 3.96
C TYR A 102 7.99 11.35 5.44
N ASP A 103 8.62 12.38 6.01
CA ASP A 103 8.34 12.78 7.39
C ASP A 103 7.14 13.74 7.44
N GLY A 104 6.81 14.24 8.65
CA GLY A 104 5.67 15.13 8.85
C GLY A 104 5.80 16.47 8.14
N ASP A 105 6.99 16.85 7.72
CA ASP A 105 7.25 18.10 6.99
C ASP A 105 7.30 17.88 5.48
N GLY A 106 7.04 16.67 5.02
CA GLY A 106 7.06 16.34 3.61
C GLY A 106 8.45 16.12 3.04
N VAL A 107 9.44 15.87 3.89
CA VAL A 107 10.82 15.61 3.48
C VAL A 107 11.02 14.12 3.27
N LEU A 108 11.61 13.75 2.14
CA LEU A 108 11.94 12.35 1.85
C LEU A 108 12.99 11.86 2.84
N VAL A 109 12.67 10.82 3.61
CA VAL A 109 13.58 10.26 4.62
C VAL A 109 14.09 8.87 4.28
N ARG A 110 13.38 8.13 3.44
CA ARG A 110 13.81 6.81 2.98
C ARG A 110 13.28 6.51 1.58
N GLU A 111 14.07 5.77 0.83
CA GLU A 111 13.65 5.23 -0.46
C GLU A 111 14.05 3.75 -0.47
N VAL A 112 13.10 2.89 -0.83
CA VAL A 112 13.32 1.44 -0.89
C VAL A 112 12.91 0.94 -2.26
N ARG A 113 13.75 0.08 -2.84
CA ARG A 113 13.43 -0.60 -4.10
C ARG A 113 13.48 -2.10 -3.86
N ALA A 114 12.46 -2.75 -4.32
CA ALA A 114 12.34 -4.21 -4.12
C ALA A 114 12.08 -4.94 -5.42
#